data_79435f4165425820cfa63559fa574852
#
_entry.id   79435f4165425820cfa63559fa574852
#
_cell.length_a   1.000
_cell.length_b   1.000
_cell.length_c   1.000
_cell.angle_alpha   90.00
_cell.angle_beta   90.00
_cell.angle_gamma   90.00
#
_symmetry.space_group_name_H-M   'P 1'
#
loop_
_entity.id
_entity.type
_entity.pdbx_description
1 polymer ?
#
loop_
_entity_poly.entity_id
_entity_poly.type
_entity_poly.pdbx_seq_one_letter_code
_entity_poly.pdbx_strand_id
1 'polypeptide(L)'
;MACPGCFFLYLAVSNIPMTITEVKKTVTKKAFLNVARIIYKDDKTWVCPLDNDIEAVFDPAKNNFHQDGKCTRWILTDDNNQLIGRVAAFINNKKAYHYEQPTGGMGFFECIDNQDAAFLLFDTAKKWLQDNGMQAMDGPINFGENDNFWGLLVEGFTHPSYGMNYNPPYYKAFFEAYGFKTLYEQITNHLDVHKPFSERFTKIANWVIKKPGYDFRHFRVKEMEKFAADFIEIYNDAWRDFENFVPITHATIAESFEKMKPLMDEKLIWFAYIDDEPASFIIILPDANQMLKPLNGKLNLIGKLKFLYYRWKGVSRMRAIVMGTKQKFQKHGLESAIFIKLKEYVLPLKQYNELELSWVGDFNEKMIAIHSAVGATFGKKHLTMRYIF
;
A
#
# COMPACT_ATOMS: atom_id res chain seq x y z
N MET A 1 23.66 -21.51 -57.66
CA MET A 1 24.22 -20.23 -57.23
C MET A 1 23.82 -20.08 -55.76
N ALA A 2 24.78 -20.25 -54.85
CA ALA A 2 24.59 -20.15 -53.40
C ALA A 2 24.78 -18.69 -53.00
N CYS A 3 23.85 -18.18 -52.20
CA CYS A 3 23.96 -16.83 -51.61
C CYS A 3 24.74 -16.93 -50.29
N PRO A 4 25.90 -16.28 -50.14
CA PRO A 4 26.63 -16.26 -48.88
C PRO A 4 26.26 -15.00 -48.09
N GLY A 5 26.02 -15.14 -46.80
CA GLY A 5 26.15 -14.02 -45.87
C GLY A 5 24.90 -13.66 -45.05
N CYS A 6 24.38 -14.56 -44.21
CA CYS A 6 23.71 -14.16 -42.99
C CYS A 6 24.69 -14.27 -41.81
N PHE A 7 25.44 -13.22 -41.58
CA PHE A 7 26.16 -13.07 -40.33
C PHE A 7 25.14 -12.77 -39.22
N PHE A 8 24.83 -13.75 -38.42
CA PHE A 8 24.23 -13.55 -37.13
C PHE A 8 25.26 -12.83 -36.25
N LEU A 9 25.09 -11.52 -36.11
CA LEU A 9 25.75 -10.78 -35.04
C LEU A 9 25.20 -11.30 -33.71
N TYR A 10 25.88 -12.25 -33.09
CA TYR A 10 25.80 -12.46 -31.66
C TYR A 10 26.32 -11.20 -31.02
N LEU A 11 25.40 -10.29 -30.61
CA LEU A 11 25.73 -9.24 -29.67
C LEU A 11 26.21 -9.97 -28.40
N ALA A 12 27.52 -9.87 -28.18
CA ALA A 12 28.13 -10.29 -26.93
C ALA A 12 27.42 -9.52 -25.82
N VAL A 13 26.62 -10.22 -25.01
CA VAL A 13 26.10 -9.69 -23.73
C VAL A 13 27.35 -9.40 -22.92
N SER A 14 27.71 -8.13 -22.80
CA SER A 14 28.79 -7.70 -21.94
C SER A 14 28.34 -8.04 -20.51
N ASN A 15 28.92 -9.11 -19.94
CA ASN A 15 28.80 -9.41 -18.52
C ASN A 15 29.47 -8.24 -17.77
N ILE A 16 28.71 -7.17 -17.51
CA ILE A 16 29.16 -6.10 -16.63
C ILE A 16 29.30 -6.73 -15.26
N PRO A 17 30.48 -6.75 -14.64
CA PRO A 17 30.64 -7.29 -13.29
C PRO A 17 29.75 -6.52 -12.32
N MET A 18 28.83 -7.22 -11.69
CA MET A 18 27.90 -6.66 -10.71
C MET A 18 28.19 -7.23 -9.32
N THR A 19 28.09 -6.38 -8.29
CA THR A 19 28.40 -6.79 -6.92
C THR A 19 27.19 -6.61 -6.01
N ILE A 20 26.75 -7.72 -5.39
CA ILE A 20 25.76 -7.73 -4.30
C ILE A 20 26.44 -7.45 -2.98
N THR A 21 25.89 -6.50 -2.23
CA THR A 21 26.36 -6.18 -0.87
C THR A 21 25.20 -6.20 0.11
N GLU A 22 25.29 -7.01 1.17
CA GLU A 22 24.32 -7.04 2.25
C GLU A 22 24.38 -5.75 3.08
N VAL A 23 23.21 -5.23 3.45
CA VAL A 23 23.06 -3.94 4.14
C VAL A 23 23.15 -4.14 5.64
N LYS A 24 24.32 -3.89 6.22
CA LYS A 24 24.58 -3.99 7.68
C LYS A 24 25.06 -2.68 8.30
N LYS A 25 25.80 -1.89 7.53
CA LYS A 25 26.47 -0.65 8.01
C LYS A 25 25.66 0.58 7.68
N THR A 26 25.84 1.66 8.42
CA THR A 26 25.19 2.96 8.16
C THR A 26 25.37 3.45 6.71
N VAL A 27 26.56 3.22 6.13
CA VAL A 27 26.85 3.60 4.73
C VAL A 27 25.97 2.80 3.77
N THR A 28 25.86 1.48 3.94
CA THR A 28 25.04 0.62 3.08
C THR A 28 23.53 0.86 3.31
N LYS A 29 23.08 1.22 4.53
CA LYS A 29 21.69 1.67 4.79
C LYS A 29 21.35 2.91 3.98
N LYS A 30 22.24 3.93 3.99
CA LYS A 30 22.05 5.13 3.17
C LYS A 30 22.05 4.80 1.67
N ALA A 31 22.93 3.90 1.23
CA ALA A 31 22.98 3.44 -0.15
C ALA A 31 21.67 2.77 -0.56
N PHE A 32 21.11 1.88 0.27
CA PHE A 32 19.83 1.21 0.03
C PHE A 32 18.68 2.21 -0.18
N LEU A 33 18.58 3.25 0.66
CA LEU A 33 17.59 4.31 0.49
C LEU A 33 17.81 5.13 -0.79
N ASN A 34 19.07 5.28 -1.20
CA ASN A 34 19.44 6.13 -2.33
C ASN A 34 19.20 5.49 -3.70
N VAL A 35 19.16 4.16 -3.78
CA VAL A 35 18.87 3.44 -5.05
C VAL A 35 17.59 3.95 -5.69
N ALA A 36 16.47 4.03 -4.94
CA ALA A 36 15.21 4.52 -5.48
C ALA A 36 15.32 5.96 -5.99
N ARG A 37 16.04 6.84 -5.28
CA ARG A 37 16.25 8.24 -5.71
C ARG A 37 17.02 8.35 -7.03
N ILE A 38 17.91 7.38 -7.30
CA ILE A 38 18.66 7.32 -8.56
C ILE A 38 17.74 6.84 -9.69
N ILE A 39 16.98 5.78 -9.47
CA ILE A 39 16.09 5.19 -10.48
C ILE A 39 14.98 6.16 -10.87
N TYR A 40 14.37 6.83 -9.91
CA TYR A 40 13.23 7.74 -10.15
C TYR A 40 13.61 9.21 -10.30
N LYS A 41 14.90 9.55 -10.51
CA LYS A 41 15.37 10.96 -10.55
C LYS A 41 14.60 11.84 -11.52
N ASP A 42 14.17 11.26 -12.65
CA ASP A 42 13.47 11.96 -13.74
C ASP A 42 11.94 11.69 -13.73
N ASP A 43 11.45 10.85 -12.84
CA ASP A 43 10.03 10.52 -12.72
C ASP A 43 9.31 11.52 -11.80
N LYS A 44 8.56 12.43 -12.42
CA LYS A 44 7.78 13.45 -11.70
C LYS A 44 6.57 12.88 -10.97
N THR A 45 6.15 11.67 -11.29
CA THR A 45 5.01 10.99 -10.68
C THR A 45 5.38 10.37 -9.35
N TRP A 46 6.59 9.84 -9.26
CA TRP A 46 7.09 9.18 -8.07
C TRP A 46 7.11 10.11 -6.84
N VAL A 47 6.83 9.52 -5.69
CA VAL A 47 6.94 10.16 -4.38
C VAL A 47 7.92 9.35 -3.54
N CYS A 48 9.02 9.98 -3.14
CA CYS A 48 10.01 9.33 -2.28
C CYS A 48 9.40 9.00 -0.92
N PRO A 49 9.30 7.72 -0.54
CA PRO A 49 8.86 7.34 0.79
C PRO A 49 9.78 7.94 1.87
N LEU A 50 9.26 8.13 3.07
CA LEU A 50 10.08 8.62 4.18
C LEU A 50 11.17 7.59 4.51
N ASP A 51 12.41 8.05 4.64
CA ASP A 51 13.55 7.21 5.01
C ASP A 51 13.30 6.45 6.32
N ASN A 52 12.64 7.13 7.28
CA ASN A 52 12.30 6.54 8.58
C ASN A 52 11.28 5.41 8.47
N ASP A 53 10.34 5.47 7.53
CA ASP A 53 9.32 4.43 7.34
C ASP A 53 9.95 3.17 6.75
N ILE A 54 10.85 3.35 5.76
CA ILE A 54 11.61 2.23 5.19
C ILE A 54 12.53 1.60 6.27
N GLU A 55 13.29 2.41 7.00
CA GLU A 55 14.20 1.90 8.05
C GLU A 55 13.43 1.23 9.18
N ALA A 56 12.22 1.68 9.51
CA ALA A 56 11.38 1.07 10.54
C ALA A 56 11.02 -0.38 10.23
N VAL A 57 10.85 -0.74 8.95
CA VAL A 57 10.57 -2.13 8.54
C VAL A 57 11.69 -3.08 8.95
N PHE A 58 12.94 -2.61 8.89
CA PHE A 58 14.14 -3.39 9.19
C PHE A 58 14.67 -3.19 10.62
N ASP A 59 13.94 -2.47 11.46
CA ASP A 59 14.30 -2.20 12.85
C ASP A 59 13.48 -3.09 13.80
N PRO A 60 14.10 -4.09 14.49
CA PRO A 60 13.38 -4.95 15.41
C PRO A 60 12.68 -4.22 16.58
N ALA A 61 13.14 -3.01 16.91
CA ALA A 61 12.51 -2.20 17.96
C ALA A 61 11.24 -1.50 17.49
N LYS A 62 11.00 -1.42 16.17
CA LYS A 62 9.86 -0.70 15.55
C LYS A 62 8.89 -1.59 14.81
N ASN A 63 9.35 -2.76 14.39
CA ASN A 63 8.54 -3.70 13.62
C ASN A 63 8.35 -5.01 14.38
N ASN A 64 7.15 -5.22 14.90
CA ASN A 64 6.78 -6.39 15.68
C ASN A 64 6.88 -7.72 14.89
N PHE A 65 6.92 -7.67 13.55
CA PHE A 65 7.11 -8.86 12.72
C PHE A 65 8.44 -9.57 12.97
N HIS A 66 9.43 -8.87 13.52
CA HIS A 66 10.70 -9.47 13.95
C HIS A 66 10.58 -10.43 15.14
N GLN A 67 9.46 -10.40 15.90
CA GLN A 67 9.22 -11.37 16.99
C GLN A 67 9.01 -12.78 16.46
N ASP A 68 8.34 -12.89 15.28
CA ASP A 68 7.98 -14.16 14.66
C ASP A 68 8.58 -14.29 13.25
N GLY A 69 9.63 -13.54 12.95
CA GLY A 69 10.20 -13.52 11.61
C GLY A 69 11.59 -12.93 11.55
N LYS A 70 12.12 -12.88 10.35
CA LYS A 70 13.43 -12.31 10.05
C LYS A 70 13.46 -11.71 8.66
N CYS A 71 14.31 -10.72 8.46
CA CYS A 71 14.53 -10.08 7.18
C CYS A 71 16.00 -9.73 6.96
N THR A 72 16.34 -9.53 5.71
CA THR A 72 17.62 -8.95 5.29
C THR A 72 17.43 -8.17 3.99
N ARG A 73 18.42 -7.37 3.60
CA ARG A 73 18.36 -6.54 2.40
C ARG A 73 19.73 -6.34 1.78
N TRP A 74 19.75 -6.10 0.47
CA TRP A 74 20.97 -5.94 -0.32
C TRP A 74 20.87 -4.75 -1.25
N ILE A 75 22.04 -4.22 -1.61
CA ILE A 75 22.25 -3.29 -2.71
C ILE A 75 23.05 -3.99 -3.82
N LEU A 76 22.81 -3.56 -5.04
CA LEU A 76 23.56 -3.98 -6.21
C LEU A 76 24.30 -2.80 -6.80
N THR A 77 25.60 -2.99 -7.09
CA THR A 77 26.43 -2.01 -7.78
C THR A 77 27.02 -2.60 -9.06
N ASP A 78 27.30 -1.72 -10.02
CA ASP A 78 28.06 -2.07 -11.23
C ASP A 78 29.58 -2.07 -10.95
N ASP A 79 30.39 -2.28 -12.00
CA ASP A 79 31.85 -2.26 -11.98
C ASP A 79 32.44 -0.90 -11.60
N ASN A 80 31.70 0.19 -11.79
CA ASN A 80 32.08 1.55 -11.39
C ASN A 80 31.61 1.89 -9.96
N ASN A 81 31.13 0.89 -9.19
CA ASN A 81 30.52 1.06 -7.88
C ASN A 81 29.29 1.98 -7.85
N GLN A 82 28.59 2.15 -8.99
CA GLN A 82 27.34 2.89 -9.04
C GLN A 82 26.17 2.01 -8.57
N LEU A 83 25.29 2.60 -7.79
CA LEU A 83 24.09 1.90 -7.32
C LEU A 83 23.11 1.67 -8.47
N ILE A 84 22.83 0.42 -8.79
CA ILE A 84 21.95 0.01 -9.91
C ILE A 84 20.74 -0.80 -9.47
N GLY A 85 20.69 -1.25 -8.21
CA GLY A 85 19.54 -1.98 -7.70
C GLY A 85 19.56 -2.23 -6.19
N ARG A 86 18.45 -2.70 -5.69
CA ARG A 86 18.25 -3.16 -4.30
C ARG A 86 17.14 -4.18 -4.21
N VAL A 87 17.17 -5.02 -3.17
CA VAL A 87 16.11 -5.96 -2.84
C VAL A 87 16.14 -6.27 -1.34
N ALA A 88 15.01 -6.66 -0.78
CA ALA A 88 14.91 -7.25 0.55
C ALA A 88 14.21 -8.60 0.48
N ALA A 89 14.54 -9.49 1.41
CA ALA A 89 13.84 -10.74 1.62
C ALA A 89 13.49 -10.91 3.10
N PHE A 90 12.38 -11.60 3.37
CA PHE A 90 11.87 -11.78 4.71
C PHE A 90 11.03 -13.04 4.85
N ILE A 91 10.93 -13.52 6.08
CA ILE A 91 10.11 -14.66 6.46
C ILE A 91 9.27 -14.24 7.67
N ASN A 92 7.96 -14.37 7.55
CA ASN A 92 7.03 -14.29 8.66
C ASN A 92 6.61 -15.71 9.02
N ASN A 93 7.12 -16.25 10.11
CA ASN A 93 6.88 -17.65 10.48
C ASN A 93 5.39 -17.96 10.73
N LYS A 94 4.58 -16.97 11.11
CA LYS A 94 3.13 -17.14 11.25
C LYS A 94 2.40 -17.36 9.93
N LYS A 95 2.94 -16.84 8.82
CA LYS A 95 2.32 -16.91 7.49
C LYS A 95 3.02 -17.91 6.55
N ALA A 96 4.34 -18.12 6.74
CA ALA A 96 5.18 -18.87 5.81
C ALA A 96 4.71 -20.32 5.56
N TYR A 97 4.09 -20.93 6.56
CA TYR A 97 3.70 -22.35 6.55
C TYR A 97 2.20 -22.58 6.35
N HIS A 98 1.43 -21.54 6.01
CA HIS A 98 -0.01 -21.66 5.72
C HIS A 98 -0.29 -22.13 4.29
N TYR A 99 0.70 -22.11 3.43
CA TYR A 99 0.61 -22.57 2.05
C TYR A 99 1.17 -23.99 1.93
N GLU A 100 0.82 -24.67 0.85
CA GLU A 100 1.35 -26.00 0.54
C GLU A 100 2.89 -25.98 0.49
N GLN A 101 3.47 -24.92 -0.12
CA GLN A 101 4.91 -24.69 -0.11
C GLN A 101 5.25 -23.62 0.95
N PRO A 102 6.23 -23.86 1.86
CA PRO A 102 6.74 -22.84 2.73
C PRO A 102 7.18 -21.59 1.93
N THR A 103 6.51 -20.46 2.17
CA THR A 103 6.64 -19.27 1.34
C THR A 103 7.19 -18.10 2.14
N GLY A 104 8.28 -17.50 1.65
CA GLY A 104 8.79 -16.23 2.15
C GLY A 104 8.34 -15.04 1.30
N GLY A 105 8.87 -13.86 1.61
CA GLY A 105 8.56 -12.64 0.89
C GLY A 105 9.79 -11.96 0.31
N MET A 106 9.59 -11.25 -0.78
CA MET A 106 10.57 -10.37 -1.41
C MET A 106 9.93 -9.00 -1.65
N GLY A 107 10.67 -7.91 -1.39
CA GLY A 107 10.18 -6.57 -1.62
C GLY A 107 11.28 -5.51 -1.63
N PHE A 108 10.86 -4.24 -1.61
CA PHE A 108 11.78 -3.10 -1.80
C PHE A 108 12.68 -3.28 -3.03
N PHE A 109 12.17 -4.04 -4.01
CA PHE A 109 12.87 -4.28 -5.27
C PHE A 109 12.93 -2.99 -6.08
N GLU A 110 14.13 -2.59 -6.40
CA GLU A 110 14.43 -1.49 -7.32
C GLU A 110 15.59 -1.88 -8.21
N CYS A 111 15.47 -1.62 -9.51
CA CYS A 111 16.48 -1.98 -10.49
C CYS A 111 16.44 -1.02 -11.67
N ILE A 112 17.61 -0.70 -12.24
CA ILE A 112 17.68 -0.06 -13.54
C ILE A 112 17.04 -0.96 -14.60
N ASP A 113 16.73 -0.45 -15.78
CA ASP A 113 16.21 -1.24 -16.90
C ASP A 113 17.28 -2.18 -17.47
N ASN A 114 17.56 -3.25 -16.69
CA ASN A 114 18.52 -4.30 -17.02
C ASN A 114 18.06 -5.63 -16.42
N GLN A 115 17.74 -6.59 -17.29
CA GLN A 115 17.20 -7.90 -16.88
C GLN A 115 18.20 -8.73 -16.07
N ASP A 116 19.48 -8.70 -16.41
CA ASP A 116 20.52 -9.48 -15.70
C ASP A 116 20.69 -8.96 -14.28
N ALA A 117 20.64 -7.62 -14.10
CA ALA A 117 20.65 -6.99 -12.78
C ALA A 117 19.41 -7.37 -11.96
N ALA A 118 18.24 -7.38 -12.59
CA ALA A 118 16.99 -7.79 -11.93
C ALA A 118 17.04 -9.26 -11.51
N PHE A 119 17.52 -10.16 -12.38
CA PHE A 119 17.62 -11.58 -12.10
C PHE A 119 18.63 -11.87 -10.98
N LEU A 120 19.76 -11.16 -10.95
CA LEU A 120 20.73 -11.27 -9.87
C LEU A 120 20.13 -10.87 -8.50
N LEU A 121 19.26 -9.85 -8.48
CA LEU A 121 18.54 -9.45 -7.25
C LEU A 121 17.51 -10.52 -6.84
N PHE A 122 16.76 -11.09 -7.79
CA PHE A 122 15.82 -12.17 -7.53
C PHE A 122 16.53 -13.43 -7.03
N ASP A 123 17.61 -13.83 -7.66
CA ASP A 123 18.45 -14.97 -7.24
C ASP A 123 19.02 -14.78 -5.85
N THR A 124 19.42 -13.55 -5.50
CA THR A 124 19.91 -13.20 -4.15
C THR A 124 18.83 -13.41 -3.11
N ALA A 125 17.64 -12.89 -3.34
CA ALA A 125 16.50 -13.06 -2.44
C ALA A 125 16.08 -14.53 -2.34
N LYS A 126 15.94 -15.22 -3.48
CA LYS A 126 15.62 -16.65 -3.59
C LYS A 126 16.61 -17.49 -2.79
N LYS A 127 17.92 -17.32 -3.03
CA LYS A 127 18.95 -18.07 -2.33
C LYS A 127 18.83 -17.93 -0.82
N TRP A 128 18.68 -16.70 -0.33
CA TRP A 128 18.51 -16.47 1.11
C TRP A 128 17.26 -17.16 1.67
N LEU A 129 16.16 -17.12 0.93
CA LEU A 129 14.92 -17.81 1.30
C LEU A 129 15.09 -19.32 1.32
N GLN A 130 15.74 -19.91 0.31
CA GLN A 130 16.07 -21.35 0.24
C GLN A 130 16.98 -21.78 1.39
N ASP A 131 18.04 -21.01 1.69
CA ASP A 131 18.96 -21.26 2.80
C ASP A 131 18.22 -21.21 4.17
N ASN A 132 17.02 -20.64 4.21
CA ASN A 132 16.14 -20.55 5.38
C ASN A 132 14.88 -21.45 5.29
N GLY A 133 14.89 -22.44 4.38
CA GLY A 133 13.84 -23.46 4.30
C GLY A 133 12.58 -23.09 3.51
N MET A 134 12.57 -21.96 2.83
CA MET A 134 11.44 -21.60 1.96
C MET A 134 11.53 -22.29 0.60
N GLN A 135 10.39 -22.59 0.02
CA GLN A 135 10.23 -23.24 -1.29
C GLN A 135 9.58 -22.34 -2.34
N ALA A 136 9.09 -21.18 -1.90
CA ALA A 136 8.51 -20.15 -2.76
C ALA A 136 8.77 -18.76 -2.20
N MET A 137 8.62 -17.74 -3.05
CA MET A 137 8.63 -16.35 -2.64
C MET A 137 7.48 -15.57 -3.25
N ASP A 138 6.81 -14.77 -2.42
CA ASP A 138 5.82 -13.79 -2.85
C ASP A 138 6.48 -12.41 -3.01
N GLY A 139 6.07 -11.66 -4.02
CA GLY A 139 6.63 -10.33 -4.27
C GLY A 139 5.93 -9.52 -5.36
N PRO A 140 6.21 -8.22 -5.41
CA PRO A 140 6.86 -7.46 -4.33
C PRO A 140 5.90 -7.22 -3.16
N ILE A 141 6.32 -7.52 -1.95
CA ILE A 141 5.53 -7.35 -0.73
C ILE A 141 6.37 -6.73 0.39
N ASN A 142 5.77 -6.46 1.55
CA ASN A 142 6.44 -5.87 2.70
C ASN A 142 6.66 -6.89 3.83
N PHE A 143 7.65 -6.64 4.70
CA PHE A 143 7.77 -7.32 5.99
C PHE A 143 6.86 -6.65 7.02
N GLY A 144 5.56 -6.78 6.79
CA GLY A 144 4.48 -6.12 7.51
C GLY A 144 3.12 -6.61 7.02
N GLU A 145 2.10 -5.80 7.21
CA GLU A 145 0.80 -6.00 6.60
C GLU A 145 0.78 -5.47 5.16
N ASN A 146 -0.25 -5.85 4.41
CA ASN A 146 -0.38 -5.52 2.99
C ASN A 146 -0.96 -4.12 2.72
N ASP A 147 -0.90 -3.24 3.69
CA ASP A 147 -1.33 -1.85 3.61
C ASP A 147 -0.26 -0.89 3.08
N ASN A 148 1.03 -1.29 3.19
CA ASN A 148 2.17 -0.46 2.78
C ASN A 148 3.19 -1.26 1.95
N PHE A 149 3.78 -0.63 0.94
CA PHE A 149 4.85 -1.17 0.09
C PHE A 149 4.53 -2.56 -0.49
N TRP A 150 3.31 -2.73 -1.02
CA TRP A 150 2.80 -4.01 -1.45
C TRP A 150 2.28 -3.98 -2.88
N GLY A 151 2.63 -5.02 -3.64
CA GLY A 151 2.16 -5.25 -5.00
C GLY A 151 3.01 -4.56 -6.08
N LEU A 152 3.05 -5.18 -7.24
CA LEU A 152 3.70 -4.67 -8.45
C LEU A 152 2.70 -3.83 -9.23
N LEU A 153 2.94 -2.53 -9.40
CA LEU A 153 2.11 -1.67 -10.23
C LEU A 153 2.25 -2.06 -11.71
N VAL A 154 1.13 -2.38 -12.35
CA VAL A 154 1.11 -2.83 -13.75
C VAL A 154 0.22 -1.99 -14.65
N GLU A 155 -0.75 -1.26 -14.06
CA GLU A 155 -1.63 -0.34 -14.78
C GLU A 155 -1.94 0.89 -13.92
N GLY A 156 -2.16 2.05 -14.54
CA GLY A 156 -2.49 3.29 -13.85
C GLY A 156 -1.27 3.94 -13.17
N PHE A 157 -0.19 4.16 -13.92
CA PHE A 157 1.06 4.78 -13.44
C PHE A 157 0.88 6.28 -13.12
N THR A 158 -0.04 6.57 -12.21
CA THR A 158 -0.32 7.91 -11.68
C THR A 158 0.27 8.07 -10.28
N HIS A 159 0.19 9.27 -9.70
CA HIS A 159 0.71 9.54 -8.35
C HIS A 159 0.26 8.51 -7.33
N PRO A 160 1.20 7.83 -6.63
CA PRO A 160 0.86 6.92 -5.54
C PRO A 160 0.34 7.71 -4.33
N SER A 161 -0.62 7.14 -3.60
CA SER A 161 -0.95 7.60 -2.26
C SER A 161 0.08 7.11 -1.23
N TYR A 162 0.08 7.69 -0.04
CA TYR A 162 1.02 7.32 1.01
C TYR A 162 1.00 5.81 1.31
N GLY A 163 2.19 5.21 1.37
CA GLY A 163 2.38 3.77 1.59
C GLY A 163 2.12 2.88 0.36
N MET A 164 1.52 3.41 -0.71
CA MET A 164 1.29 2.63 -1.93
C MET A 164 2.60 2.38 -2.67
N ASN A 165 2.80 1.16 -3.13
CA ASN A 165 3.94 0.83 -3.99
C ASN A 165 3.83 1.53 -5.35
N TYR A 166 4.96 1.93 -5.88
CA TYR A 166 5.09 2.51 -7.22
C TYR A 166 6.39 2.00 -7.85
N ASN A 167 6.35 1.65 -9.12
CA ASN A 167 7.50 1.11 -9.83
C ASN A 167 7.48 1.52 -11.32
N PRO A 168 8.63 1.47 -12.01
CA PRO A 168 8.68 1.65 -13.46
C PRO A 168 7.89 0.56 -14.20
N PRO A 169 7.30 0.86 -15.37
CA PRO A 169 6.51 -0.10 -16.14
C PRO A 169 7.27 -1.36 -16.56
N TYR A 170 8.57 -1.27 -16.78
CA TYR A 170 9.39 -2.40 -17.24
C TYR A 170 9.59 -3.50 -16.18
N TYR A 171 9.29 -3.24 -14.88
CA TYR A 171 9.43 -4.27 -13.85
C TYR A 171 8.53 -5.48 -14.11
N LYS A 172 7.32 -5.28 -14.66
CA LYS A 172 6.43 -6.39 -14.99
C LYS A 172 7.12 -7.43 -15.87
N ALA A 173 7.84 -6.98 -16.91
CA ALA A 173 8.57 -7.88 -17.81
C ALA A 173 9.65 -8.67 -17.07
N PHE A 174 10.36 -8.08 -16.11
CA PHE A 174 11.37 -8.80 -15.32
C PHE A 174 10.75 -9.90 -14.46
N PHE A 175 9.65 -9.61 -13.75
CA PHE A 175 8.96 -10.59 -12.93
C PHE A 175 8.44 -11.75 -13.77
N GLU A 176 7.77 -11.46 -14.89
CA GLU A 176 7.22 -12.48 -15.81
C GLU A 176 8.33 -13.33 -16.45
N ALA A 177 9.41 -12.69 -16.92
CA ALA A 177 10.54 -13.38 -17.55
C ALA A 177 11.31 -14.27 -16.56
N TYR A 178 11.40 -13.88 -15.28
CA TYR A 178 11.98 -14.70 -14.22
C TYR A 178 11.10 -15.91 -13.86
N GLY A 179 9.80 -15.86 -14.15
CA GLY A 179 8.86 -16.96 -13.95
C GLY A 179 7.84 -16.74 -12.81
N PHE A 180 7.75 -15.54 -12.25
CA PHE A 180 6.69 -15.21 -11.32
C PHE A 180 5.31 -15.33 -11.97
N LYS A 181 4.32 -15.79 -11.22
CA LYS A 181 2.91 -15.88 -11.61
C LYS A 181 2.07 -15.01 -10.70
N THR A 182 1.02 -14.42 -11.25
CA THR A 182 0.06 -13.65 -10.46
C THR A 182 -0.61 -14.55 -9.42
N LEU A 183 -0.56 -14.14 -8.17
CA LEU A 183 -1.26 -14.79 -7.06
C LEU A 183 -2.66 -14.18 -6.90
N TYR A 184 -2.77 -12.85 -6.90
CA TYR A 184 -4.03 -12.11 -6.94
C TYR A 184 -3.80 -10.68 -7.43
N GLU A 185 -4.90 -10.05 -7.90
CA GLU A 185 -4.93 -8.67 -8.35
C GLU A 185 -5.44 -7.73 -7.24
N GLN A 186 -4.92 -6.53 -7.22
CA GLN A 186 -5.29 -5.46 -6.29
C GLN A 186 -5.73 -4.24 -7.09
N ILE A 187 -7.02 -3.95 -7.07
CA ILE A 187 -7.62 -2.85 -7.84
C ILE A 187 -7.85 -1.66 -6.93
N THR A 188 -7.24 -0.54 -7.23
CA THR A 188 -7.47 0.75 -6.60
C THR A 188 -8.38 1.58 -7.51
N ASN A 189 -9.47 2.11 -6.96
CA ASN A 189 -10.42 2.93 -7.69
C ASN A 189 -10.40 4.38 -7.20
N HIS A 190 -10.83 5.28 -8.06
CA HIS A 190 -10.92 6.71 -7.79
C HIS A 190 -12.37 7.20 -7.90
N LEU A 191 -12.75 8.07 -7.00
CA LEU A 191 -14.03 8.74 -6.97
C LEU A 191 -13.83 10.26 -7.12
N ASP A 192 -14.37 10.82 -8.20
CA ASP A 192 -14.49 12.27 -8.36
C ASP A 192 -15.58 12.78 -7.40
N VAL A 193 -15.19 13.59 -6.40
CA VAL A 193 -16.13 14.07 -5.38
C VAL A 193 -17.20 15.02 -5.92
N HIS A 194 -16.98 15.62 -7.09
CA HIS A 194 -17.94 16.56 -7.73
C HIS A 194 -18.99 15.82 -8.53
N LYS A 195 -18.74 14.59 -8.99
CA LYS A 195 -19.72 13.78 -9.69
C LYS A 195 -20.89 13.39 -8.78
N PRO A 196 -22.14 13.52 -9.20
CA PRO A 196 -23.28 13.07 -8.41
C PRO A 196 -23.27 11.54 -8.30
N PHE A 197 -23.72 11.02 -7.16
CA PHE A 197 -24.05 9.60 -7.05
C PHE A 197 -25.27 9.28 -7.92
N SER A 198 -25.44 8.01 -8.30
CA SER A 198 -26.62 7.57 -9.02
C SER A 198 -27.89 7.86 -8.21
N GLU A 199 -29.01 8.09 -8.92
CA GLU A 199 -30.30 8.32 -8.24
C GLU A 199 -30.69 7.17 -7.31
N ARG A 200 -30.45 5.94 -7.74
CA ARG A 200 -30.73 4.74 -6.93
C ARG A 200 -29.94 4.75 -5.64
N PHE A 201 -28.63 5.03 -5.72
CA PHE A 201 -27.74 5.12 -4.56
C PHE A 201 -28.20 6.21 -3.58
N THR A 202 -28.50 7.40 -4.11
CA THR A 202 -28.97 8.54 -3.33
C THR A 202 -30.32 8.26 -2.66
N LYS A 203 -31.26 7.62 -3.34
CA LYS A 203 -32.58 7.22 -2.77
C LYS A 203 -32.39 6.23 -1.61
N ILE A 204 -31.57 5.21 -1.79
CA ILE A 204 -31.28 4.21 -0.72
C ILE A 204 -30.65 4.90 0.47
N ALA A 205 -29.59 5.68 0.27
CA ALA A 205 -28.87 6.37 1.35
C ALA A 205 -29.80 7.30 2.14
N ASN A 206 -30.61 8.12 1.45
CA ASN A 206 -31.55 9.04 2.10
C ASN A 206 -32.65 8.32 2.87
N TRP A 207 -33.06 7.14 2.42
CA TRP A 207 -34.01 6.32 3.16
C TRP A 207 -33.36 5.74 4.43
N VAL A 208 -32.13 5.24 4.33
CA VAL A 208 -31.36 4.71 5.47
C VAL A 208 -31.09 5.79 6.51
N ILE A 209 -30.71 7.00 6.11
CA ILE A 209 -30.43 8.14 7.00
C ILE A 209 -31.67 8.51 7.84
N LYS A 210 -32.90 8.30 7.30
CA LYS A 210 -34.16 8.65 7.96
C LYS A 210 -34.77 7.52 8.81
N LYS A 211 -34.15 6.34 8.82
CA LYS A 211 -34.68 5.24 9.63
C LYS A 211 -34.59 5.53 11.14
N PRO A 212 -35.62 5.26 11.91
CA PRO A 212 -35.56 5.32 13.37
C PRO A 212 -34.43 4.40 13.89
N GLY A 213 -33.72 4.83 14.90
CA GLY A 213 -32.61 4.11 15.51
C GLY A 213 -31.28 4.17 14.74
N TYR A 214 -31.27 4.73 13.52
CA TYR A 214 -30.02 4.89 12.73
C TYR A 214 -29.43 6.25 12.99
N ASP A 215 -28.16 6.31 13.38
CA ASP A 215 -27.41 7.54 13.63
C ASP A 215 -26.05 7.51 12.91
N PHE A 216 -25.58 8.69 12.47
CA PHE A 216 -24.34 8.86 11.70
C PHE A 216 -23.52 9.97 12.33
N ARG A 217 -22.38 9.61 12.91
CA ARG A 217 -21.51 10.52 13.67
C ARG A 217 -20.13 10.59 13.03
N HIS A 218 -19.60 11.77 12.84
CA HIS A 218 -18.19 11.89 12.50
C HIS A 218 -17.31 11.78 13.75
N PHE A 219 -16.09 11.36 13.56
CA PHE A 219 -15.06 11.29 14.60
C PHE A 219 -14.85 12.65 15.28
N ARG A 220 -14.53 12.61 16.55
CA ARG A 220 -14.14 13.79 17.34
C ARG A 220 -12.92 13.44 18.18
N VAL A 221 -11.83 14.20 18.07
CA VAL A 221 -10.61 13.99 18.87
C VAL A 221 -10.90 13.99 20.37
N LYS A 222 -11.86 14.79 20.82
CA LYS A 222 -12.27 14.83 22.24
C LYS A 222 -12.89 13.52 22.75
N GLU A 223 -13.42 12.70 21.86
CA GLU A 223 -14.08 11.41 22.15
C GLU A 223 -13.26 10.24 21.56
N MET A 224 -11.94 10.42 21.37
CA MET A 224 -11.09 9.47 20.70
C MET A 224 -11.15 8.05 21.29
N GLU A 225 -11.17 7.94 22.62
CA GLU A 225 -11.28 6.65 23.34
C GLU A 225 -12.56 5.89 22.96
N LYS A 226 -13.69 6.60 22.91
CA LYS A 226 -14.97 6.00 22.48
C LYS A 226 -14.88 5.50 21.05
N PHE A 227 -14.44 6.36 20.11
CA PHE A 227 -14.36 5.97 18.70
C PHE A 227 -13.32 4.90 18.44
N ALA A 228 -12.26 4.82 19.25
CA ALA A 228 -11.30 3.70 19.19
C ALA A 228 -11.95 2.38 19.62
N ALA A 229 -12.75 2.38 20.70
CA ALA A 229 -13.49 1.21 21.13
C ALA A 229 -14.52 0.77 20.07
N ASP A 230 -15.31 1.72 19.53
CA ASP A 230 -16.28 1.45 18.46
C ASP A 230 -15.60 0.87 17.20
N PHE A 231 -14.44 1.43 16.84
CA PHE A 231 -13.66 0.93 15.71
C PHE A 231 -13.22 -0.53 15.92
N ILE A 232 -12.64 -0.84 17.09
CA ILE A 232 -12.18 -2.20 17.44
C ILE A 232 -13.33 -3.19 17.37
N GLU A 233 -14.49 -2.83 17.93
CA GLU A 233 -15.66 -3.67 17.95
C GLU A 233 -16.16 -4.00 16.54
N ILE A 234 -16.29 -2.98 15.67
CA ILE A 234 -16.72 -3.17 14.29
C ILE A 234 -15.67 -3.94 13.49
N TYR A 235 -14.38 -3.57 13.63
CA TYR A 235 -13.30 -4.19 12.89
C TYR A 235 -13.18 -5.68 13.21
N ASN A 236 -13.15 -6.04 14.49
CA ASN A 236 -13.01 -7.42 14.91
C ASN A 236 -14.22 -8.29 14.49
N ASP A 237 -15.43 -7.73 14.44
CA ASP A 237 -16.61 -8.46 13.92
C ASP A 237 -16.56 -8.58 12.38
N ALA A 238 -16.24 -7.50 11.67
CA ALA A 238 -16.26 -7.46 10.22
C ALA A 238 -15.23 -8.40 9.57
N TRP A 239 -14.06 -8.58 10.20
CA TRP A 239 -12.94 -9.37 9.67
C TRP A 239 -12.77 -10.75 10.29
N ARG A 240 -13.61 -11.13 11.30
CA ARG A 240 -13.43 -12.39 12.06
C ARG A 240 -13.36 -13.66 11.23
N ASP A 241 -13.99 -13.69 10.05
CA ASP A 241 -14.04 -14.87 9.18
C ASP A 241 -12.97 -14.87 8.09
N PHE A 242 -12.08 -13.84 8.07
CA PHE A 242 -10.96 -13.83 7.14
C PHE A 242 -9.87 -14.78 7.63
N GLU A 243 -9.28 -15.51 6.71
CA GLU A 243 -8.16 -16.40 6.97
C GLU A 243 -6.99 -15.63 7.63
N ASN A 244 -6.47 -16.19 8.72
CA ASN A 244 -5.37 -15.58 9.49
C ASN A 244 -5.69 -14.24 10.17
N PHE A 245 -6.98 -13.93 10.38
CA PHE A 245 -7.36 -12.73 11.11
C PHE A 245 -6.86 -12.77 12.56
N VAL A 246 -6.23 -11.71 12.98
CA VAL A 246 -5.83 -11.48 14.37
C VAL A 246 -6.61 -10.28 14.90
N PRO A 247 -7.38 -10.43 15.98
CA PRO A 247 -8.11 -9.32 16.58
C PRO A 247 -7.17 -8.17 16.96
N ILE A 248 -7.56 -6.95 16.62
CA ILE A 248 -6.83 -5.75 17.03
C ILE A 248 -7.16 -5.39 18.48
N THR A 249 -6.18 -4.78 19.16
CA THR A 249 -6.31 -4.38 20.55
C THR A 249 -6.38 -2.86 20.69
N HIS A 250 -6.87 -2.40 21.86
CA HIS A 250 -6.94 -0.98 22.17
C HIS A 250 -5.57 -0.29 22.09
N ALA A 251 -4.50 -0.94 22.59
CA ALA A 251 -3.15 -0.40 22.56
C ALA A 251 -2.65 -0.15 21.12
N THR A 252 -2.90 -1.10 20.22
CA THR A 252 -2.52 -1.00 18.81
C THR A 252 -3.22 0.17 18.11
N ILE A 253 -4.52 0.36 18.38
CA ILE A 253 -5.32 1.40 17.74
C ILE A 253 -5.02 2.78 18.31
N ALA A 254 -4.86 2.91 19.64
CA ALA A 254 -4.48 4.17 20.25
C ALA A 254 -3.16 4.71 19.67
N GLU A 255 -2.15 3.85 19.53
CA GLU A 255 -0.88 4.23 18.90
C GLU A 255 -1.07 4.66 17.43
N SER A 256 -1.91 3.94 16.67
CA SER A 256 -2.19 4.26 15.27
C SER A 256 -2.91 5.60 15.14
N PHE A 257 -3.90 5.88 15.98
CA PHE A 257 -4.62 7.16 15.99
C PHE A 257 -3.71 8.34 16.37
N GLU A 258 -2.84 8.18 17.35
CA GLU A 258 -1.87 9.23 17.70
C GLU A 258 -0.90 9.52 16.54
N LYS A 259 -0.42 8.48 15.82
CA LYS A 259 0.41 8.66 14.62
C LYS A 259 -0.34 9.36 13.47
N MET A 260 -1.62 9.06 13.29
CA MET A 260 -2.44 9.66 12.23
C MET A 260 -2.94 11.07 12.58
N LYS A 261 -3.00 11.42 13.86
CA LYS A 261 -3.55 12.71 14.38
C LYS A 261 -3.05 13.96 13.63
N PRO A 262 -1.75 14.08 13.23
CA PRO A 262 -1.30 15.22 12.45
C PRO A 262 -1.92 15.34 11.07
N LEU A 263 -2.50 14.27 10.54
CA LEU A 263 -3.12 14.20 9.20
C LEU A 263 -4.65 14.22 9.26
N MET A 264 -5.24 13.93 10.43
CA MET A 264 -6.68 13.79 10.57
C MET A 264 -7.44 15.07 10.25
N ASP A 265 -8.52 14.91 9.53
CA ASP A 265 -9.68 15.79 9.50
C ASP A 265 -10.84 14.99 10.12
N GLU A 266 -11.33 15.44 11.27
CA GLU A 266 -12.34 14.73 12.06
C GLU A 266 -13.60 14.36 11.25
N LYS A 267 -13.97 15.21 10.30
CA LYS A 267 -15.17 15.03 9.47
C LYS A 267 -14.97 14.16 8.24
N LEU A 268 -13.76 13.63 8.03
CA LEU A 268 -13.49 12.62 7.03
C LEU A 268 -13.58 11.19 7.59
N ILE A 269 -13.81 11.05 8.91
CA ILE A 269 -13.94 9.76 9.59
C ILE A 269 -15.35 9.64 10.12
N TRP A 270 -16.09 8.64 9.68
CA TRP A 270 -17.51 8.48 10.01
C TRP A 270 -17.82 7.12 10.59
N PHE A 271 -18.78 7.12 11.52
CA PHE A 271 -19.35 5.94 12.13
C PHE A 271 -20.87 5.95 11.96
N ALA A 272 -21.44 4.77 11.74
CA ALA A 272 -22.87 4.53 11.77
C ALA A 272 -23.24 3.66 12.96
N TYR A 273 -24.37 3.99 13.57
CA TYR A 273 -24.93 3.30 14.73
C TYR A 273 -26.34 2.85 14.42
N ILE A 274 -26.75 1.73 15.00
CA ILE A 274 -28.15 1.25 15.00
C ILE A 274 -28.52 0.97 16.45
N ASP A 275 -29.52 1.71 16.97
CA ASP A 275 -29.95 1.66 18.36
C ASP A 275 -28.77 1.83 19.34
N ASP A 276 -27.93 2.84 19.08
CA ASP A 276 -26.67 3.16 19.77
C ASP A 276 -25.56 2.08 19.68
N GLU A 277 -25.78 0.97 19.02
CA GLU A 277 -24.73 -0.02 18.76
C GLU A 277 -23.87 0.41 17.56
N PRO A 278 -22.50 0.42 17.69
CA PRO A 278 -21.63 0.71 16.58
C PRO A 278 -21.76 -0.36 15.49
N ALA A 279 -22.07 0.06 14.25
CA ALA A 279 -22.47 -0.83 13.17
C ALA A 279 -21.54 -0.80 11.97
N SER A 280 -21.05 0.39 11.58
CA SER A 280 -20.17 0.57 10.41
C SER A 280 -19.27 1.78 10.61
N PHE A 281 -18.12 1.79 9.93
CA PHE A 281 -17.23 2.93 9.89
C PHE A 281 -16.54 3.08 8.53
N ILE A 282 -16.04 4.30 8.27
CA ILE A 282 -15.05 4.59 7.23
C ILE A 282 -14.00 5.54 7.80
N ILE A 283 -12.73 5.25 7.52
CA ILE A 283 -11.60 6.14 7.83
C ILE A 283 -11.04 6.68 6.53
N ILE A 284 -11.11 7.97 6.35
CA ILE A 284 -10.53 8.69 5.22
C ILE A 284 -9.54 9.71 5.77
N LEU A 285 -8.40 9.84 5.11
CA LEU A 285 -7.39 10.84 5.43
C LEU A 285 -7.06 11.69 4.20
N PRO A 286 -6.67 12.95 4.39
CA PRO A 286 -5.97 13.70 3.35
C PRO A 286 -4.73 12.94 2.89
N ASP A 287 -4.47 12.91 1.57
CA ASP A 287 -3.32 12.16 1.04
C ASP A 287 -1.99 12.81 1.46
N ALA A 288 -1.31 12.13 2.38
CA ALA A 288 -0.03 12.59 2.91
C ALA A 288 1.05 12.78 1.84
N ASN A 289 1.00 12.02 0.74
CA ASN A 289 2.00 12.13 -0.33
C ASN A 289 2.02 13.51 -1.00
N GLN A 290 0.89 14.23 -1.04
CA GLN A 290 0.88 15.61 -1.54
C GLN A 290 1.71 16.56 -0.66
N MET A 291 1.81 16.27 0.64
CA MET A 291 2.61 17.04 1.60
C MET A 291 4.06 16.51 1.68
N LEU A 292 4.27 15.21 1.47
CA LEU A 292 5.56 14.55 1.64
C LEU A 292 6.44 14.63 0.38
N LYS A 293 5.86 14.74 -0.81
CA LYS A 293 6.60 14.79 -2.09
C LYS A 293 7.75 15.82 -2.09
N PRO A 294 7.57 17.06 -1.58
CA PRO A 294 8.65 18.07 -1.56
C PRO A 294 9.76 17.78 -0.54
N LEU A 295 9.59 16.79 0.33
CA LEU A 295 10.54 16.41 1.37
C LEU A 295 11.63 15.45 0.87
N ASN A 296 11.37 14.78 -0.25
CA ASN A 296 12.27 13.76 -0.82
C ASN A 296 12.74 12.74 0.22
N GLY A 297 11.79 12.21 1.00
CA GLY A 297 12.03 11.18 2.02
C GLY A 297 12.62 11.66 3.34
N LYS A 298 12.95 12.95 3.50
CA LYS A 298 13.66 13.48 4.69
C LYS A 298 12.72 14.26 5.60
N LEU A 299 12.38 13.69 6.75
CA LEU A 299 11.58 14.35 7.80
C LEU A 299 12.47 14.93 8.92
N ASN A 300 13.53 15.64 8.54
CA ASN A 300 14.34 16.46 9.46
C ASN A 300 13.62 17.79 9.80
N LEU A 301 14.27 18.70 10.54
CA LEU A 301 13.65 19.97 10.93
C LEU A 301 13.12 20.77 9.72
N ILE A 302 13.90 20.87 8.66
CA ILE A 302 13.49 21.55 7.42
C ILE A 302 12.32 20.80 6.76
N GLY A 303 12.37 19.47 6.73
CA GLY A 303 11.28 18.62 6.26
C GLY A 303 9.98 18.86 7.04
N LYS A 304 10.04 18.93 8.36
CA LYS A 304 8.88 19.23 9.22
C LYS A 304 8.27 20.60 8.90
N LEU A 305 9.10 21.63 8.72
CA LEU A 305 8.63 22.98 8.32
C LEU A 305 7.97 22.96 6.95
N LYS A 306 8.58 22.28 5.97
CA LYS A 306 7.96 22.07 4.64
C LYS A 306 6.62 21.34 4.76
N PHE A 307 6.57 20.25 5.53
CA PHE A 307 5.33 19.50 5.75
C PHE A 307 4.20 20.40 6.30
N LEU A 308 4.47 21.21 7.32
CA LEU A 308 3.51 22.15 7.89
C LEU A 308 3.05 23.19 6.86
N TYR A 309 3.98 23.72 6.04
CA TYR A 309 3.64 24.64 4.97
C TYR A 309 2.71 24.01 3.91
N TYR A 310 3.03 22.79 3.43
CA TYR A 310 2.19 22.11 2.44
C TYR A 310 0.85 21.66 3.01
N ARG A 311 0.81 21.30 4.30
CA ARG A 311 -0.43 21.05 5.01
C ARG A 311 -1.32 22.30 5.07
N TRP A 312 -0.74 23.45 5.40
CA TRP A 312 -1.45 24.73 5.43
C TRP A 312 -1.95 25.13 4.03
N LYS A 313 -1.16 24.88 3.00
CA LYS A 313 -1.56 25.13 1.60
C LYS A 313 -2.79 24.29 1.19
N GLY A 314 -3.05 23.19 1.88
CA GLY A 314 -4.12 22.26 1.58
C GLY A 314 -3.74 21.17 0.59
N VAL A 315 -4.49 20.09 0.61
CA VAL A 315 -4.38 18.95 -0.31
C VAL A 315 -5.70 18.74 -1.05
N SER A 316 -5.64 18.26 -2.27
CA SER A 316 -6.82 18.09 -3.13
C SER A 316 -7.29 16.64 -3.20
N ARG A 317 -6.51 15.69 -2.71
CA ARG A 317 -6.79 14.27 -2.74
C ARG A 317 -6.97 13.72 -1.32
N MET A 318 -7.95 12.83 -1.20
CA MET A 318 -8.18 12.02 -0.01
C MET A 318 -7.94 10.56 -0.32
N ARG A 319 -7.69 9.76 0.71
CA ARG A 319 -7.59 8.31 0.62
C ARG A 319 -8.48 7.66 1.67
N ALA A 320 -9.39 6.77 1.24
CA ALA A 320 -10.05 5.84 2.14
C ALA A 320 -9.03 4.79 2.59
N ILE A 321 -8.78 4.71 3.88
CA ILE A 321 -7.80 3.77 4.45
C ILE A 321 -8.46 2.42 4.68
N VAL A 322 -9.61 2.43 5.35
CA VAL A 322 -10.35 1.23 5.72
C VAL A 322 -11.83 1.57 5.89
N MET A 323 -12.68 0.62 5.53
CA MET A 323 -14.12 0.67 5.76
C MET A 323 -14.60 -0.71 6.19
N GLY A 324 -15.46 -0.76 7.19
CA GLY A 324 -16.00 -2.01 7.71
C GLY A 324 -17.42 -1.87 8.23
N THR A 325 -18.18 -2.97 8.14
CA THR A 325 -19.54 -3.09 8.65
C THR A 325 -19.68 -4.43 9.35
N LYS A 326 -20.18 -4.44 10.60
CA LYS A 326 -20.44 -5.67 11.33
C LYS A 326 -21.31 -6.62 10.51
N GLN A 327 -21.04 -7.90 10.59
CA GLN A 327 -21.68 -8.92 9.75
C GLN A 327 -23.21 -8.87 9.81
N LYS A 328 -23.79 -8.70 11.00
CA LYS A 328 -25.24 -8.63 11.17
C LYS A 328 -25.89 -7.37 10.55
N PHE A 329 -25.12 -6.32 10.30
CA PHE A 329 -25.58 -5.07 9.71
C PHE A 329 -25.19 -4.89 8.24
N GLN A 330 -24.52 -5.88 7.64
CA GLN A 330 -24.28 -5.89 6.20
C GLN A 330 -25.60 -5.88 5.43
N LYS A 331 -25.63 -5.23 4.26
CA LYS A 331 -26.85 -5.03 3.43
C LYS A 331 -27.89 -4.06 4.00
N HIS A 332 -27.61 -3.38 5.11
CA HIS A 332 -28.49 -2.32 5.65
C HIS A 332 -28.33 -0.98 4.92
N GLY A 333 -27.33 -0.86 4.03
CA GLY A 333 -27.06 0.35 3.25
C GLY A 333 -26.34 1.46 4.04
N LEU A 334 -25.71 1.11 5.16
CA LEU A 334 -24.98 2.03 6.03
C LEU A 334 -23.85 2.73 5.28
N GLU A 335 -23.12 1.99 4.44
CA GLU A 335 -22.04 2.50 3.62
C GLU A 335 -22.54 3.64 2.69
N SER A 336 -23.68 3.43 2.07
CA SER A 336 -24.29 4.45 1.19
C SER A 336 -24.63 5.73 1.95
N ALA A 337 -25.16 5.59 3.14
CA ALA A 337 -25.52 6.73 4.00
C ALA A 337 -24.25 7.48 4.47
N ILE A 338 -23.20 6.77 4.86
CA ILE A 338 -21.91 7.37 5.23
C ILE A 338 -21.32 8.17 4.06
N PHE A 339 -21.34 7.62 2.82
CA PHE A 339 -20.84 8.34 1.64
C PHE A 339 -21.63 9.62 1.34
N ILE A 340 -22.96 9.65 1.58
CA ILE A 340 -23.76 10.88 1.45
C ILE A 340 -23.34 11.90 2.51
N LYS A 341 -23.20 11.47 3.79
CA LYS A 341 -22.75 12.35 4.88
C LYS A 341 -21.36 12.94 4.62
N LEU A 342 -20.45 12.11 4.16
CA LEU A 342 -19.11 12.54 3.75
C LEU A 342 -19.19 13.58 2.63
N LYS A 343 -19.98 13.33 1.59
CA LYS A 343 -20.13 14.24 0.45
C LYS A 343 -20.75 15.57 0.85
N GLU A 344 -21.76 15.58 1.72
CA GLU A 344 -22.35 16.79 2.28
C GLU A 344 -21.29 17.69 2.97
N TYR A 345 -20.29 17.10 3.61
CA TYR A 345 -19.18 17.83 4.21
C TYR A 345 -18.12 18.28 3.18
N VAL A 346 -17.69 17.37 2.29
CA VAL A 346 -16.55 17.60 1.40
C VAL A 346 -16.86 18.61 0.29
N LEU A 347 -18.08 18.55 -0.28
CA LEU A 347 -18.43 19.35 -1.43
C LEU A 347 -18.34 20.87 -1.21
N PRO A 348 -18.80 21.44 -0.08
CA PRO A 348 -18.67 22.87 0.19
C PRO A 348 -17.24 23.37 0.37
N LEU A 349 -16.32 22.50 0.73
CA LEU A 349 -14.93 22.87 1.00
C LEU A 349 -14.18 23.28 -0.27
N LYS A 350 -14.59 22.80 -1.45
CA LYS A 350 -13.93 23.04 -2.75
C LYS A 350 -12.42 22.68 -2.78
N GLN A 351 -11.91 22.16 -1.69
CA GLN A 351 -10.50 21.78 -1.54
C GLN A 351 -10.24 20.41 -2.14
N TYR A 352 -11.13 19.46 -1.83
CA TYR A 352 -10.97 18.07 -2.24
C TYR A 352 -11.65 17.81 -3.59
N ASN A 353 -10.91 17.20 -4.51
CA ASN A 353 -11.38 16.85 -5.85
C ASN A 353 -11.56 15.35 -6.05
N GLU A 354 -10.74 14.55 -5.35
CA GLU A 354 -10.62 13.13 -5.57
C GLU A 354 -10.56 12.36 -4.25
N LEU A 355 -11.25 11.23 -4.20
CA LEU A 355 -11.10 10.22 -3.17
C LEU A 355 -10.56 8.95 -3.81
N GLU A 356 -9.33 8.56 -3.45
CA GLU A 356 -8.81 7.25 -3.77
C GLU A 356 -9.39 6.22 -2.77
N LEU A 357 -10.10 5.23 -3.29
CA LEU A 357 -10.57 4.09 -2.52
C LEU A 357 -9.43 3.07 -2.45
N SER A 358 -9.05 2.64 -1.24
CA SER A 358 -7.99 1.65 -1.04
C SER A 358 -8.21 0.42 -1.92
N TRP A 359 -7.12 -0.26 -2.22
CA TRP A 359 -7.16 -1.43 -3.08
C TRP A 359 -8.12 -2.50 -2.57
N VAL A 360 -8.72 -3.19 -3.51
CA VAL A 360 -9.59 -4.35 -3.28
C VAL A 360 -9.02 -5.51 -4.07
N GLY A 361 -8.87 -6.67 -3.41
CA GLY A 361 -8.51 -7.91 -4.10
C GLY A 361 -9.64 -8.38 -5.00
N ASP A 362 -9.29 -9.00 -6.11
CA ASP A 362 -10.23 -9.59 -7.07
C ASP A 362 -11.19 -10.63 -6.47
N PHE A 363 -10.81 -11.18 -5.32
CA PHE A 363 -11.61 -12.12 -4.51
C PHE A 363 -12.66 -11.45 -3.61
N ASN A 364 -12.66 -10.10 -3.44
CA ASN A 364 -13.58 -9.38 -2.55
C ASN A 364 -14.74 -8.73 -3.32
N GLU A 365 -15.65 -9.57 -3.82
CA GLU A 365 -16.82 -9.14 -4.60
C GLU A 365 -17.70 -8.11 -3.89
N LYS A 366 -17.83 -8.20 -2.55
CA LYS A 366 -18.65 -7.26 -1.77
C LYS A 366 -18.10 -5.83 -1.86
N MET A 367 -16.79 -5.66 -1.70
CA MET A 367 -16.17 -4.34 -1.75
C MET A 367 -16.13 -3.80 -3.18
N ILE A 368 -15.89 -4.67 -4.17
CA ILE A 368 -15.99 -4.32 -5.60
C ILE A 368 -17.38 -3.76 -5.93
N ALA A 369 -18.44 -4.40 -5.41
CA ALA A 369 -19.82 -3.92 -5.60
C ALA A 369 -20.05 -2.54 -4.96
N ILE A 370 -19.46 -2.25 -3.79
CA ILE A 370 -19.55 -0.93 -3.14
C ILE A 370 -18.82 0.13 -4.00
N HIS A 371 -17.60 -0.15 -4.48
CA HIS A 371 -16.86 0.75 -5.35
C HIS A 371 -17.65 1.08 -6.63
N SER A 372 -18.28 0.08 -7.24
CA SER A 372 -19.16 0.27 -8.39
C SER A 372 -20.40 1.11 -8.06
N ALA A 373 -21.04 0.84 -6.92
CA ALA A 373 -22.26 1.52 -6.49
C ALA A 373 -22.05 3.02 -6.23
N VAL A 374 -20.89 3.42 -5.69
CA VAL A 374 -20.53 4.83 -5.51
C VAL A 374 -20.09 5.51 -6.81
N GLY A 375 -20.02 4.77 -7.92
CA GLY A 375 -19.60 5.31 -9.22
C GLY A 375 -18.10 5.57 -9.33
N ALA A 376 -17.31 4.83 -8.56
CA ALA A 376 -15.85 4.90 -8.67
C ALA A 376 -15.37 4.35 -10.02
N THR A 377 -14.29 4.92 -10.51
CA THR A 377 -13.65 4.53 -11.77
C THR A 377 -12.31 3.86 -11.49
N PHE A 378 -11.87 3.00 -12.40
CA PHE A 378 -10.55 2.36 -12.33
C PHE A 378 -9.43 3.39 -12.18
N GLY A 379 -8.53 3.15 -11.25
CA GLY A 379 -7.37 4.00 -11.01
C GLY A 379 -6.06 3.27 -11.25
N LYS A 380 -5.81 2.19 -10.50
CA LYS A 380 -4.54 1.44 -10.58
C LYS A 380 -4.77 -0.05 -10.38
N LYS A 381 -3.87 -0.84 -10.97
CA LYS A 381 -3.76 -2.27 -10.72
C LYS A 381 -2.36 -2.61 -10.21
N HIS A 382 -2.33 -3.32 -9.08
CA HIS A 382 -1.13 -3.97 -8.59
C HIS A 382 -1.32 -5.49 -8.62
N LEU A 383 -0.22 -6.22 -8.76
CA LEU A 383 -0.18 -7.68 -8.69
C LEU A 383 0.64 -8.10 -7.47
N THR A 384 0.10 -9.00 -6.68
CA THR A 384 0.93 -9.83 -5.81
C THR A 384 1.28 -11.08 -6.60
N MET A 385 2.57 -11.35 -6.74
CA MET A 385 3.07 -12.43 -7.59
C MET A 385 3.81 -13.47 -6.74
N ARG A 386 3.82 -14.72 -7.19
CA ARG A 386 4.52 -15.84 -6.55
C ARG A 386 5.48 -16.51 -7.53
N TYR A 387 6.64 -16.87 -7.04
CA TYR A 387 7.60 -17.75 -7.72
C TYR A 387 7.88 -18.97 -6.85
N ILE A 388 7.67 -20.17 -7.39
CA ILE A 388 7.98 -21.46 -6.75
C ILE A 388 9.38 -21.87 -7.21
N PHE A 389 10.23 -22.29 -6.27
CA PHE A 389 11.66 -22.59 -6.50
C PHE A 389 11.89 -23.91 -7.20
#